data_55c13c165ce2661d504d577aef63a4e0
#
_entry.id   55c13c165ce2661d504d577aef63a4e0
#
_cell.length_a   1.000
_cell.length_b   1.000
_cell.length_c   1.000
_cell.angle_alpha   90.00
_cell.angle_beta   90.00
_cell.angle_gamma   90.00
#
_symmetry.space_group_name_H-M   'P 1'
#
loop_
_entity.id
_entity.type
_entity.pdbx_description
1 polymer ?
#
loop_
_entity_poly.entity_id
_entity_poly.type
_entity_poly.pdbx_seq_one_letter_code
_entity_poly.pdbx_strand_id
1 'polypeptide(L)'
;MTQEQRVDNEPTICDRLQAFVSAQAGGSGAMIVDLRRIGVGRSRENWVFDLVTPCRDGAERREPLILRSDPDGGLVDTSRAVEFAVLRALETSPLPTPQARWLDATGEWLGSPSLIMRREPGTCDYRVVNGERPLDGRRELAREFCELLAQVHAVDWRALGLGDVLSDPGERAALAELQRWEQILRQDQLEAHPELDLAIDWLRANARPSRRTVLVHADFKPGNILLDGDRVSALLDWELAHLGDPLEDLGWVTQPLRAHEHLIKDAWTQQDLVEHYRTVTGTQVDETELAWWVTFSSFKTAVMQVSGLRAFLEGRSDEPYRPTRRVLGTLLAEITERSR
;
A
#
# COMPACT_ATOMS: atom_id res chain seq x y z
N MET A 1 -36.52 19.59 -33.87
CA MET A 1 -36.58 19.79 -32.41
C MET A 1 -35.33 19.13 -31.84
N THR A 2 -34.42 19.97 -31.47
CA THR A 2 -32.99 19.76 -31.18
C THR A 2 -32.78 18.95 -29.89
N GLN A 3 -31.84 18.04 -29.97
CA GLN A 3 -31.32 17.15 -28.93
C GLN A 3 -30.36 17.86 -27.95
N GLU A 4 -30.65 19.13 -27.64
CA GLU A 4 -29.84 20.01 -26.77
C GLU A 4 -30.65 20.43 -25.55
N GLN A 5 -30.90 19.55 -24.59
CA GLN A 5 -31.29 19.92 -23.21
C GLN A 5 -31.47 18.66 -22.35
N ARG A 6 -30.42 17.87 -22.20
CA ARG A 6 -30.15 17.03 -21.03
C ARG A 6 -28.70 17.18 -20.67
N VAL A 7 -28.29 18.40 -20.35
CA VAL A 7 -27.04 18.63 -19.60
C VAL A 7 -27.42 18.55 -18.14
N ASP A 8 -27.33 17.40 -17.62
CA ASP A 8 -26.68 16.89 -16.44
C ASP A 8 -26.83 17.76 -15.21
N ASN A 9 -27.84 17.42 -14.41
CA ASN A 9 -27.97 17.81 -13.03
C ASN A 9 -27.37 16.70 -12.14
N GLU A 10 -26.27 16.05 -12.59
CA GLU A 10 -25.53 15.14 -11.71
C GLU A 10 -24.78 15.96 -10.66
N PRO A 11 -24.95 15.63 -9.37
CA PRO A 11 -24.26 16.34 -8.29
C PRO A 11 -22.74 16.22 -8.48
N THR A 12 -22.04 17.33 -8.33
CA THR A 12 -20.58 17.36 -8.37
C THR A 12 -19.99 16.55 -7.21
N ILE A 13 -18.70 16.20 -7.29
CA ILE A 13 -18.01 15.56 -6.17
C ILE A 13 -18.09 16.43 -4.90
N CYS A 14 -18.09 17.74 -5.04
CA CYS A 14 -18.26 18.67 -3.92
C CYS A 14 -19.63 18.52 -3.28
N ASP A 15 -20.71 18.46 -4.07
CA ASP A 15 -22.08 18.32 -3.57
C ASP A 15 -22.26 16.96 -2.86
N ARG A 16 -21.77 15.89 -3.48
CA ARG A 16 -21.83 14.53 -2.92
C ARG A 16 -21.07 14.44 -1.61
N LEU A 17 -19.83 14.98 -1.57
CA LEU A 17 -18.98 14.95 -0.39
C LEU A 17 -19.57 15.81 0.74
N GLN A 18 -20.12 16.99 0.42
CA GLN A 18 -20.81 17.84 1.42
C GLN A 18 -22.04 17.13 2.01
N ALA A 19 -22.84 16.47 1.19
CA ALA A 19 -24.00 15.71 1.64
C ALA A 19 -23.58 14.55 2.54
N PHE A 20 -22.56 13.77 2.12
CA PHE A 20 -22.01 12.66 2.90
C PHE A 20 -21.50 13.13 4.27
N VAL A 21 -20.64 14.14 4.28
CA VAL A 21 -20.05 14.69 5.52
C VAL A 21 -21.14 15.24 6.44
N SER A 22 -22.14 15.94 5.91
CA SER A 22 -23.26 16.46 6.71
C SER A 22 -24.05 15.34 7.37
N ALA A 23 -24.28 14.23 6.68
CA ALA A 23 -24.93 13.04 7.23
C ALA A 23 -24.07 12.39 8.33
N GLN A 24 -22.78 12.22 8.10
CA GLN A 24 -21.85 11.60 9.04
C GLN A 24 -21.61 12.48 10.31
N ALA A 25 -21.59 13.79 10.14
CA ALA A 25 -21.37 14.74 11.23
C ALA A 25 -22.65 15.06 12.03
N GLY A 26 -23.76 14.37 11.79
CA GLY A 26 -25.01 14.52 12.56
C GLY A 26 -25.68 15.88 12.37
N GLY A 27 -25.57 16.51 11.22
CA GLY A 27 -26.20 17.81 10.94
C GLY A 27 -25.55 18.99 11.67
N SER A 28 -24.30 18.90 12.07
CA SER A 28 -23.57 19.87 12.91
C SER A 28 -23.28 21.23 12.21
N GLY A 29 -23.78 21.46 10.99
CA GLY A 29 -23.41 22.65 10.19
C GLY A 29 -21.98 22.60 9.65
N ALA A 30 -21.40 21.41 9.61
CA ALA A 30 -20.05 21.18 9.06
C ALA A 30 -20.01 21.52 7.57
N MET A 31 -18.98 22.24 7.15
CA MET A 31 -18.79 22.69 5.77
C MET A 31 -17.43 22.20 5.24
N ILE A 32 -17.41 21.86 3.94
CA ILE A 32 -16.19 21.55 3.22
C ILE A 32 -15.62 22.84 2.62
N VAL A 33 -14.32 23.05 2.83
CA VAL A 33 -13.59 24.14 2.21
C VAL A 33 -12.28 23.64 1.59
N ASP A 34 -11.73 24.41 0.66
CA ASP A 34 -10.44 24.14 0.01
C ASP A 34 -10.35 22.75 -0.68
N LEU A 35 -11.48 22.27 -1.22
CA LEU A 35 -11.53 21.01 -1.96
C LEU A 35 -10.68 21.11 -3.23
N ARG A 36 -9.69 20.22 -3.36
CA ARG A 36 -8.86 20.12 -4.55
C ARG A 36 -8.39 18.71 -4.79
N ARG A 37 -8.31 18.30 -6.05
CA ARG A 37 -7.75 17.02 -6.45
C ARG A 37 -6.22 17.04 -6.30
N ILE A 38 -5.65 15.94 -5.82
CA ILE A 38 -4.20 15.73 -5.74
C ILE A 38 -3.83 14.41 -6.45
N GLY A 39 -2.59 14.33 -6.94
CA GLY A 39 -2.13 13.17 -7.71
C GLY A 39 -2.38 13.32 -9.22
N VAL A 40 -1.61 12.56 -9.98
CA VAL A 40 -1.70 12.48 -11.45
C VAL A 40 -2.13 11.07 -11.80
N GLY A 41 -3.14 10.93 -12.68
CA GLY A 41 -3.62 9.65 -13.18
C GLY A 41 -5.12 9.42 -12.93
N ARG A 42 -5.71 8.48 -13.70
CA ARG A 42 -7.13 8.14 -13.64
C ARG A 42 -7.44 7.04 -12.63
N SER A 43 -6.47 6.19 -12.32
CA SER A 43 -6.67 4.97 -11.51
C SER A 43 -7.02 5.23 -10.05
N ARG A 44 -6.73 6.43 -9.52
CA ARG A 44 -7.07 6.82 -8.15
C ARG A 44 -7.41 8.29 -8.09
N GLU A 45 -8.55 8.59 -7.49
CA GLU A 45 -8.93 9.96 -7.19
C GLU A 45 -8.69 10.27 -5.73
N ASN A 46 -7.69 11.12 -5.50
CA ASN A 46 -7.42 11.65 -4.17
C ASN A 46 -7.83 13.13 -4.13
N TRP A 47 -8.69 13.46 -3.18
CA TRP A 47 -9.16 14.82 -2.97
C TRP A 47 -8.80 15.25 -1.56
N VAL A 48 -8.12 16.38 -1.42
CA VAL A 48 -7.88 17.00 -0.12
C VAL A 48 -8.86 18.14 0.10
N PHE A 49 -9.27 18.28 1.35
CA PHE A 49 -10.18 19.34 1.78
C PHE A 49 -10.02 19.57 3.29
N ASP A 50 -10.56 20.67 3.77
CA ASP A 50 -10.67 20.90 5.19
C ASP A 50 -12.16 20.90 5.59
N LEU A 51 -12.44 20.24 6.69
CA LEU A 51 -13.76 20.23 7.31
C LEU A 51 -13.81 21.32 8.36
N VAL A 52 -14.69 22.30 8.17
CA VAL A 52 -14.96 23.38 9.13
C VAL A 52 -16.23 23.04 9.91
N THR A 53 -16.11 22.94 11.22
CA THR A 53 -17.22 22.66 12.12
C THR A 53 -17.40 23.80 13.12
N PRO A 54 -18.58 24.42 13.23
CA PRO A 54 -18.84 25.46 14.22
C PRO A 54 -18.80 24.86 15.64
N CYS A 55 -18.11 25.53 16.55
CA CYS A 55 -18.05 25.17 17.95
C CYS A 55 -19.12 25.96 18.76
N ARG A 56 -19.47 25.44 19.95
CA ARG A 56 -20.48 26.05 20.82
C ARG A 56 -20.09 27.45 21.33
N ASP A 57 -18.81 27.75 21.37
CA ASP A 57 -18.24 29.06 21.79
C ASP A 57 -18.15 30.08 20.65
N GLY A 58 -18.65 29.74 19.46
CA GLY A 58 -18.59 30.58 18.26
C GLY A 58 -17.27 30.47 17.49
N ALA A 59 -16.31 29.67 17.95
CA ALA A 59 -15.09 29.37 17.20
C ALA A 59 -15.38 28.34 16.09
N GLU A 60 -14.49 28.23 15.13
CA GLU A 60 -14.52 27.19 14.10
C GLU A 60 -13.37 26.20 14.33
N ARG A 61 -13.71 24.92 14.31
CA ARG A 61 -12.70 23.84 14.27
C ARG A 61 -12.47 23.45 12.84
N ARG A 62 -11.21 23.48 12.41
CA ARG A 62 -10.77 23.08 11.08
C ARG A 62 -10.01 21.77 11.16
N GLU A 63 -10.42 20.78 10.38
CA GLU A 63 -9.82 19.44 10.32
C GLU A 63 -9.38 19.13 8.89
N PRO A 64 -8.06 18.94 8.62
CA PRO A 64 -7.57 18.58 7.30
C PRO A 64 -7.88 17.12 7.01
N LEU A 65 -8.53 16.85 5.87
CA LEU A 65 -8.98 15.52 5.46
C LEU A 65 -8.51 15.20 4.03
N ILE A 66 -8.48 13.91 3.72
CA ILE A 66 -8.28 13.39 2.38
C ILE A 66 -9.34 12.33 2.09
N LEU A 67 -9.95 12.43 0.92
CA LEU A 67 -10.82 11.43 0.32
C LEU A 67 -9.98 10.61 -0.66
N ARG A 68 -9.97 9.29 -0.49
CA ARG A 68 -9.43 8.31 -1.45
C ARG A 68 -10.59 7.56 -2.08
N SER A 69 -10.67 7.58 -3.39
CA SER A 69 -11.73 6.96 -4.18
C SER A 69 -11.12 6.19 -5.35
N ASP A 70 -11.68 5.05 -5.68
CA ASP A 70 -11.30 4.23 -6.82
C ASP A 70 -12.51 4.10 -7.78
N PRO A 71 -12.76 5.09 -8.62
CA PRO A 71 -13.97 5.13 -9.45
C PRO A 71 -14.08 3.93 -10.40
N ASP A 72 -12.96 3.44 -10.91
CA ASP A 72 -12.91 2.36 -11.91
C ASP A 72 -12.18 1.09 -11.39
N GLY A 73 -11.99 0.98 -10.08
CA GLY A 73 -11.16 -0.08 -9.48
C GLY A 73 -9.66 0.21 -9.57
N GLY A 74 -8.87 -0.35 -8.64
CA GLY A 74 -7.42 -0.23 -8.61
C GLY A 74 -6.71 -1.13 -9.62
N LEU A 75 -5.36 -1.09 -9.65
CA LEU A 75 -4.53 -2.06 -10.39
C LEU A 75 -4.69 -3.49 -9.85
N VAL A 76 -4.98 -3.61 -8.57
CA VAL A 76 -5.31 -4.85 -7.87
C VAL A 76 -6.65 -4.60 -7.17
N ASP A 77 -7.54 -5.57 -7.22
CA ASP A 77 -8.83 -5.48 -6.53
C ASP A 77 -8.60 -5.49 -5.01
N THR A 78 -8.80 -4.32 -4.39
CA THR A 78 -8.60 -4.09 -2.96
C THR A 78 -9.87 -3.52 -2.35
N SER A 79 -10.19 -3.91 -1.12
CA SER A 79 -11.39 -3.48 -0.44
C SER A 79 -11.13 -2.23 0.41
N ARG A 80 -11.77 -1.11 0.10
CA ARG A 80 -11.73 0.10 0.95
C ARG A 80 -12.26 -0.17 2.36
N ALA A 81 -13.19 -1.11 2.49
CA ALA A 81 -13.70 -1.51 3.80
C ALA A 81 -12.61 -2.22 4.65
N VAL A 82 -11.78 -3.06 4.01
CA VAL A 82 -10.66 -3.72 4.69
C VAL A 82 -9.60 -2.69 5.07
N GLU A 83 -9.18 -1.80 4.16
CA GLU A 83 -8.23 -0.72 4.46
C GLU A 83 -8.74 0.17 5.61
N PHE A 84 -10.02 0.56 5.59
CA PHE A 84 -10.63 1.32 6.67
C PHE A 84 -10.57 0.58 8.01
N ALA A 85 -10.92 -0.70 8.03
CA ALA A 85 -10.91 -1.51 9.25
C ALA A 85 -9.49 -1.69 9.80
N VAL A 86 -8.49 -1.88 8.95
CA VAL A 86 -7.08 -1.94 9.34
C VAL A 86 -6.64 -0.62 9.96
N LEU A 87 -6.87 0.51 9.28
CA LEU A 87 -6.52 1.85 9.81
C LEU A 87 -7.22 2.13 11.15
N ARG A 88 -8.50 1.80 11.27
CA ARG A 88 -9.25 1.95 12.54
C ARG A 88 -8.66 1.12 13.68
N ALA A 89 -8.27 -0.11 13.41
CA ALA A 89 -7.62 -0.96 14.41
C ALA A 89 -6.25 -0.39 14.83
N LEU A 90 -5.49 0.12 13.88
CA LEU A 90 -4.16 0.69 14.11
C LEU A 90 -4.19 2.04 14.88
N GLU A 91 -5.31 2.75 14.96
CA GLU A 91 -5.41 4.01 15.72
C GLU A 91 -5.02 3.87 17.20
N THR A 92 -5.15 2.68 17.78
CA THR A 92 -4.76 2.41 19.18
C THR A 92 -3.35 1.84 19.32
N SER A 93 -2.64 1.66 18.20
CA SER A 93 -1.26 1.20 18.16
C SER A 93 -0.28 2.39 18.19
N PRO A 94 1.02 2.15 18.47
CA PRO A 94 2.03 3.20 18.39
C PRO A 94 2.44 3.54 16.95
N LEU A 95 1.91 2.83 15.92
CA LEU A 95 2.27 3.10 14.54
C LEU A 95 1.76 4.47 14.08
N PRO A 96 2.59 5.25 13.39
CA PRO A 96 2.16 6.48 12.77
C PRO A 96 1.30 6.16 11.54
N THR A 97 -0.01 6.13 11.71
CA THR A 97 -0.97 5.87 10.62
C THR A 97 -1.98 7.01 10.53
N PRO A 98 -2.52 7.31 9.34
CA PRO A 98 -3.61 8.27 9.22
C PRO A 98 -4.84 7.79 10.00
N GLN A 99 -5.49 8.71 10.70
CA GLN A 99 -6.74 8.39 11.36
C GLN A 99 -7.87 8.21 10.33
N ALA A 100 -8.47 7.03 10.28
CA ALA A 100 -9.63 6.76 9.43
C ALA A 100 -10.87 7.43 9.97
N ARG A 101 -11.54 8.25 9.15
CA ARG A 101 -12.65 9.09 9.60
C ARG A 101 -14.00 8.51 9.22
N TRP A 102 -14.22 8.26 7.94
CA TRP A 102 -15.48 7.73 7.39
C TRP A 102 -15.22 6.83 6.20
N LEU A 103 -16.17 5.95 5.96
CA LEU A 103 -16.18 4.99 4.88
C LEU A 103 -17.52 5.07 4.13
N ASP A 104 -17.46 5.23 2.81
CA ASP A 104 -18.55 4.89 1.89
C ASP A 104 -18.21 3.56 1.21
N ALA A 105 -18.60 2.45 1.84
CA ALA A 105 -18.16 1.11 1.41
C ALA A 105 -18.72 0.69 0.04
N THR A 106 -19.88 1.21 -0.32
CA THR A 106 -20.60 0.84 -1.56
C THR A 106 -20.51 1.90 -2.65
N GLY A 107 -20.07 3.11 -2.33
CA GLY A 107 -20.08 4.26 -3.23
C GLY A 107 -21.46 4.88 -3.42
N GLU A 108 -22.43 4.55 -2.57
CA GLU A 108 -23.81 5.07 -2.66
C GLU A 108 -23.84 6.61 -2.56
N TRP A 109 -22.97 7.19 -1.74
CA TRP A 109 -22.88 8.63 -1.55
C TRP A 109 -21.93 9.29 -2.53
N LEU A 110 -20.73 8.71 -2.72
CA LEU A 110 -19.62 9.34 -3.42
C LEU A 110 -19.44 8.85 -4.86
N GLY A 111 -20.27 7.87 -5.28
CA GLY A 111 -20.27 7.33 -6.63
C GLY A 111 -19.33 6.11 -6.81
N SER A 112 -18.44 5.88 -5.88
CA SER A 112 -17.54 4.72 -5.82
C SER A 112 -17.10 4.46 -4.39
N PRO A 113 -16.68 3.23 -4.05
CA PRO A 113 -16.14 2.91 -2.73
C PRO A 113 -15.04 3.89 -2.33
N SER A 114 -15.20 4.53 -1.18
CA SER A 114 -14.36 5.67 -0.79
C SER A 114 -14.06 5.68 0.70
N LEU A 115 -12.83 6.06 1.02
CA LEU A 115 -12.32 6.20 2.37
C LEU A 115 -11.95 7.67 2.64
N ILE A 116 -12.43 8.23 3.73
CA ILE A 116 -12.00 9.55 4.23
C ILE A 116 -11.16 9.35 5.48
N MET A 117 -9.98 9.97 5.49
CA MET A 117 -9.05 9.92 6.61
C MET A 117 -8.43 11.29 6.87
N ARG A 118 -7.83 11.46 8.04
CA ARG A 118 -7.06 12.66 8.35
C ARG A 118 -5.89 12.80 7.38
N ARG A 119 -5.67 14.01 6.89
CA ARG A 119 -4.50 14.36 6.10
C ARG A 119 -3.35 14.69 7.05
N GLU A 120 -2.37 13.80 7.11
CA GLU A 120 -1.18 13.98 7.92
C GLU A 120 -0.20 14.93 7.21
N PRO A 121 0.62 15.70 7.96
CA PRO A 121 1.63 16.58 7.40
C PRO A 121 2.80 15.79 6.80
N GLY A 122 3.51 16.42 5.86
CA GLY A 122 4.71 15.84 5.28
C GLY A 122 4.60 15.55 3.79
N THR A 123 5.67 14.98 3.26
CA THR A 123 5.80 14.58 1.86
C THR A 123 6.39 13.17 1.75
N CYS A 124 6.01 12.44 0.71
CA CYS A 124 6.62 11.16 0.35
C CYS A 124 7.59 11.37 -0.82
N ASP A 125 8.77 10.77 -0.71
CA ASP A 125 9.73 10.73 -1.81
C ASP A 125 10.38 9.34 -1.88
N TYR A 126 10.13 8.61 -2.96
CA TYR A 126 10.69 7.26 -3.16
C TYR A 126 12.22 7.25 -3.30
N ARG A 127 12.86 8.42 -3.53
CA ARG A 127 14.31 8.58 -3.63
C ARG A 127 14.97 9.04 -2.33
N VAL A 128 14.22 9.31 -1.29
CA VAL A 128 14.71 10.00 -0.08
C VAL A 128 15.94 9.32 0.56
N VAL A 129 16.00 7.99 0.54
CA VAL A 129 17.14 7.21 1.05
C VAL A 129 18.40 7.39 0.19
N ASN A 130 18.24 7.64 -1.11
CA ASN A 130 19.33 7.91 -2.05
C ASN A 130 19.30 9.35 -2.60
N GLY A 131 18.65 10.27 -1.88
CA GLY A 131 18.54 11.68 -2.19
C GLY A 131 19.79 12.51 -1.82
N GLU A 132 19.59 13.80 -1.65
CA GLU A 132 20.68 14.80 -1.48
C GLU A 132 21.24 14.85 -0.05
N ARG A 133 20.66 14.14 0.93
CA ARG A 133 21.13 14.13 2.31
C ARG A 133 22.58 13.61 2.41
N PRO A 134 23.40 14.09 3.37
CA PRO A 134 24.69 13.46 3.68
C PRO A 134 24.54 11.97 3.96
N LEU A 135 25.58 11.19 3.69
CA LEU A 135 25.56 9.73 3.81
C LEU A 135 25.08 9.25 5.18
N ASP A 136 25.55 9.87 6.26
CA ASP A 136 25.15 9.47 7.62
C ASP A 136 23.67 9.71 7.87
N GLY A 137 23.12 10.86 7.43
CA GLY A 137 21.67 11.12 7.51
C GLY A 137 20.82 10.18 6.65
N ARG A 138 21.36 9.73 5.51
CA ARG A 138 20.68 8.70 4.70
C ARG A 138 20.68 7.34 5.36
N ARG A 139 21.78 6.97 6.01
CA ARG A 139 21.87 5.72 6.80
C ARG A 139 20.93 5.74 8.00
N GLU A 140 20.86 6.87 8.70
CA GLU A 140 19.95 7.05 9.83
C GLU A 140 18.49 6.88 9.40
N LEU A 141 18.10 7.53 8.29
CA LEU A 141 16.77 7.38 7.72
C LEU A 141 16.47 5.94 7.28
N ALA A 142 17.44 5.25 6.66
CA ALA A 142 17.27 3.86 6.26
C ALA A 142 17.08 2.92 7.46
N ARG A 143 17.75 3.19 8.60
CA ARG A 143 17.53 2.49 9.86
C ARG A 143 16.15 2.79 10.43
N GLU A 144 15.73 4.05 10.46
CA GLU A 144 14.39 4.45 10.92
C GLU A 144 13.29 3.75 10.12
N PHE A 145 13.45 3.63 8.80
CA PHE A 145 12.49 2.88 7.97
C PHE A 145 12.50 1.39 8.28
N CYS A 146 13.66 0.79 8.53
CA CYS A 146 13.75 -0.60 8.98
C CYS A 146 13.08 -0.80 10.36
N GLU A 147 13.25 0.14 11.28
CA GLU A 147 12.61 0.12 12.60
C GLU A 147 11.09 0.33 12.51
N LEU A 148 10.63 1.19 11.59
CA LEU A 148 9.20 1.35 11.31
C LEU A 148 8.59 0.03 10.79
N LEU A 149 9.28 -0.67 9.88
CA LEU A 149 8.84 -1.98 9.42
C LEU A 149 8.81 -3.00 10.56
N ALA A 150 9.81 -3.00 11.42
CA ALA A 150 9.84 -3.83 12.62
C ALA A 150 8.65 -3.54 13.56
N GLN A 151 8.25 -2.27 13.70
CA GLN A 151 7.07 -1.87 14.47
C GLN A 151 5.77 -2.38 13.83
N VAL A 152 5.64 -2.38 12.50
CA VAL A 152 4.50 -3.00 11.80
C VAL A 152 4.38 -4.47 12.19
N HIS A 153 5.49 -5.22 12.12
CA HIS A 153 5.51 -6.65 12.45
C HIS A 153 5.37 -6.95 13.96
N ALA A 154 5.58 -5.95 14.82
CA ALA A 154 5.40 -6.05 16.25
C ALA A 154 3.97 -5.78 16.73
N VAL A 155 3.07 -5.35 15.84
CA VAL A 155 1.66 -5.11 16.17
C VAL A 155 1.02 -6.39 16.71
N ASP A 156 0.42 -6.30 17.87
CA ASP A 156 -0.43 -7.38 18.38
C ASP A 156 -1.78 -7.36 17.64
N TRP A 157 -1.79 -7.93 16.45
CA TRP A 157 -2.96 -7.94 15.59
C TRP A 157 -4.15 -8.67 16.20
N ARG A 158 -3.90 -9.62 17.15
CA ARG A 158 -4.97 -10.31 17.89
C ARG A 158 -5.63 -9.39 18.90
N ALA A 159 -4.83 -8.66 19.68
CA ALA A 159 -5.36 -7.68 20.63
C ALA A 159 -6.10 -6.53 19.93
N LEU A 160 -5.72 -6.18 18.70
CA LEU A 160 -6.42 -5.16 17.90
C LEU A 160 -7.62 -5.70 17.12
N GLY A 161 -7.97 -6.99 17.25
CA GLY A 161 -9.12 -7.59 16.53
C GLY A 161 -8.94 -7.70 15.02
N LEU A 162 -7.73 -7.58 14.49
CA LEU A 162 -7.48 -7.67 13.05
C LEU A 162 -7.81 -9.06 12.47
N GLY A 163 -7.84 -10.10 13.30
CA GLY A 163 -8.27 -11.44 12.89
C GLY A 163 -9.75 -11.56 12.50
N ASP A 164 -10.58 -10.58 12.87
CA ASP A 164 -11.99 -10.52 12.45
C ASP A 164 -12.13 -9.93 11.02
N VAL A 165 -11.09 -9.26 10.53
CA VAL A 165 -11.07 -8.57 9.23
C VAL A 165 -10.16 -9.27 8.24
N LEU A 166 -9.00 -9.76 8.71
CA LEU A 166 -7.95 -10.37 7.92
C LEU A 166 -7.85 -11.86 8.25
N SER A 167 -7.81 -12.71 7.23
CA SER A 167 -7.63 -14.15 7.42
C SER A 167 -6.21 -14.47 7.87
N ASP A 168 -6.05 -15.28 8.94
CA ASP A 168 -4.76 -15.79 9.37
C ASP A 168 -4.39 -17.05 8.54
N PRO A 169 -3.37 -16.98 7.69
CA PRO A 169 -2.94 -18.12 6.88
C PRO A 169 -2.12 -19.15 7.68
N GLY A 170 -1.67 -18.79 8.90
CA GLY A 170 -0.80 -19.60 9.72
C GLY A 170 0.49 -19.98 9.00
N GLU A 171 0.91 -21.24 9.11
CA GLU A 171 2.12 -21.75 8.45
C GLU A 171 2.07 -21.71 6.91
N ARG A 172 0.89 -21.49 6.32
CA ARG A 172 0.69 -21.51 4.87
C ARG A 172 0.81 -20.13 4.22
N ALA A 173 1.33 -19.13 4.90
CA ALA A 173 1.41 -17.74 4.41
C ALA A 173 2.04 -17.64 3.01
N ALA A 174 3.17 -18.29 2.78
CA ALA A 174 3.86 -18.29 1.48
C ALA A 174 2.98 -18.85 0.35
N LEU A 175 2.30 -19.97 0.58
CA LEU A 175 1.43 -20.58 -0.43
C LEU A 175 0.12 -19.80 -0.62
N ALA A 176 -0.40 -19.18 0.43
CA ALA A 176 -1.60 -18.38 0.36
C ALA A 176 -1.37 -17.11 -0.50
N GLU A 177 -0.25 -16.40 -0.29
CA GLU A 177 0.10 -15.24 -1.11
C GLU A 177 0.46 -15.65 -2.55
N LEU A 178 1.18 -16.74 -2.75
CA LEU A 178 1.42 -17.25 -4.11
C LEU A 178 0.10 -17.54 -4.84
N GLN A 179 -0.84 -18.18 -4.18
CA GLN A 179 -2.15 -18.51 -4.76
C GLN A 179 -2.94 -17.22 -5.09
N ARG A 180 -2.93 -16.24 -4.19
CA ARG A 180 -3.58 -14.94 -4.41
C ARG A 180 -3.04 -14.25 -5.66
N TRP A 181 -1.70 -14.12 -5.77
CA TRP A 181 -1.08 -13.44 -6.91
C TRP A 181 -1.15 -14.25 -8.21
N GLU A 182 -1.18 -15.58 -8.13
CA GLU A 182 -1.49 -16.42 -9.28
C GLU A 182 -2.92 -16.17 -9.79
N GLN A 183 -3.91 -16.08 -8.91
CA GLN A 183 -5.28 -15.76 -9.31
C GLN A 183 -5.37 -14.39 -10.00
N ILE A 184 -4.71 -13.37 -9.47
CA ILE A 184 -4.64 -12.05 -10.10
C ILE A 184 -4.01 -12.16 -11.49
N LEU A 185 -2.89 -12.86 -11.62
CA LEU A 185 -2.26 -13.10 -12.93
C LEU A 185 -3.23 -13.75 -13.91
N ARG A 186 -3.91 -14.85 -13.51
CA ARG A 186 -4.83 -15.57 -14.39
C ARG A 186 -6.03 -14.72 -14.80
N GLN A 187 -6.50 -13.85 -13.92
CA GLN A 187 -7.58 -12.92 -14.19
C GLN A 187 -7.15 -11.83 -15.17
N ASP A 188 -5.95 -11.27 -15.00
CA ASP A 188 -5.53 -10.03 -15.68
C ASP A 188 -4.68 -10.27 -16.92
N GLN A 189 -4.09 -11.46 -17.10
CA GLN A 189 -3.24 -11.74 -18.24
C GLN A 189 -4.02 -11.68 -19.57
N LEU A 190 -3.45 -10.99 -20.54
CA LEU A 190 -4.01 -10.84 -21.90
C LEU A 190 -3.25 -11.71 -22.92
N GLU A 191 -2.12 -12.22 -22.54
CA GLU A 191 -1.24 -13.10 -23.33
C GLU A 191 -0.58 -14.12 -22.40
N ALA A 192 0.04 -15.16 -22.97
CA ALA A 192 0.76 -16.15 -22.19
C ALA A 192 2.09 -15.58 -21.66
N HIS A 193 2.39 -15.89 -20.40
CA HIS A 193 3.64 -15.52 -19.72
C HIS A 193 4.35 -16.77 -19.18
N PRO A 194 5.04 -17.56 -20.06
CA PRO A 194 5.68 -18.81 -19.65
C PRO A 194 6.75 -18.60 -18.57
N GLU A 195 7.38 -17.44 -18.50
CA GLU A 195 8.33 -17.06 -17.45
C GLU A 195 7.65 -16.99 -16.08
N LEU A 196 6.41 -16.48 -16.03
CA LEU A 196 5.63 -16.41 -14.79
C LEU A 196 5.08 -17.78 -14.38
N ASP A 197 4.71 -18.64 -15.34
CA ASP A 197 4.33 -20.02 -15.09
C ASP A 197 5.49 -20.80 -14.46
N LEU A 198 6.70 -20.66 -15.02
CA LEU A 198 7.91 -21.26 -14.46
C LEU A 198 8.19 -20.76 -13.04
N ALA A 199 7.98 -19.44 -12.79
CA ALA A 199 8.16 -18.87 -11.48
C ALA A 199 7.15 -19.41 -10.46
N ILE A 200 5.89 -19.57 -10.84
CA ILE A 200 4.84 -20.17 -10.00
C ILE A 200 5.21 -21.59 -9.61
N ASP A 201 5.65 -22.40 -10.58
CA ASP A 201 6.04 -23.79 -10.32
C ASP A 201 7.23 -23.87 -9.36
N TRP A 202 8.25 -23.02 -9.57
CA TRP A 202 9.41 -22.96 -8.68
C TRP A 202 9.03 -22.49 -7.27
N LEU A 203 8.26 -21.41 -7.16
CA LEU A 203 7.81 -20.86 -5.88
C LEU A 203 6.96 -21.90 -5.12
N ARG A 204 6.07 -22.60 -5.81
CA ARG A 204 5.24 -23.65 -5.19
C ARG A 204 6.07 -24.82 -4.67
N ALA A 205 7.06 -25.27 -5.45
CA ALA A 205 7.92 -26.39 -5.08
C ALA A 205 8.88 -26.06 -3.92
N ASN A 206 9.23 -24.77 -3.72
CA ASN A 206 10.22 -24.33 -2.73
C ASN A 206 9.60 -23.55 -1.56
N ALA A 207 8.26 -23.44 -1.49
CA ALA A 207 7.59 -22.77 -0.38
C ALA A 207 7.86 -23.49 0.95
N ARG A 208 8.13 -22.72 1.99
CA ARG A 208 8.35 -23.24 3.34
C ARG A 208 7.25 -22.78 4.29
N PRO A 209 6.96 -23.55 5.34
CA PRO A 209 6.04 -23.11 6.38
C PRO A 209 6.52 -21.83 7.05
N SER A 210 5.62 -20.88 7.22
CA SER A 210 5.87 -19.66 7.96
C SER A 210 6.02 -19.97 9.46
N ARG A 211 7.00 -19.36 10.09
CA ARG A 211 7.24 -19.54 11.53
C ARG A 211 6.37 -18.65 12.41
N ARG A 212 5.87 -17.58 11.84
CA ARG A 212 5.13 -16.55 12.58
C ARG A 212 4.20 -15.78 11.65
N THR A 213 3.00 -15.53 12.11
CA THR A 213 2.05 -14.62 11.44
C THR A 213 2.09 -13.24 12.09
N VAL A 214 2.29 -12.22 11.28
CA VAL A 214 2.29 -10.80 11.67
C VAL A 214 1.35 -10.00 10.78
N LEU A 215 1.12 -8.73 11.10
CA LEU A 215 0.58 -7.79 10.14
C LEU A 215 1.67 -7.45 9.12
N VAL A 216 1.39 -7.69 7.84
CA VAL A 216 2.25 -7.38 6.69
C VAL A 216 1.69 -6.16 5.99
N HIS A 217 2.55 -5.21 5.63
CA HIS A 217 2.15 -4.03 4.86
C HIS A 217 2.00 -4.34 3.37
N ALA A 218 2.83 -5.22 2.85
CA ALA A 218 2.87 -5.72 1.47
C ALA A 218 3.21 -4.71 0.36
N ASP A 219 3.33 -3.42 0.68
CA ASP A 219 3.84 -2.36 -0.23
C ASP A 219 4.68 -1.32 0.53
N PHE A 220 5.51 -1.80 1.48
CA PHE A 220 6.36 -0.93 2.28
C PHE A 220 7.44 -0.29 1.41
N LYS A 221 7.38 1.03 1.25
CA LYS A 221 8.33 1.80 0.43
C LYS A 221 8.37 3.27 0.87
N PRO A 222 9.48 4.00 0.62
CA PRO A 222 9.59 5.42 0.98
C PRO A 222 8.49 6.30 0.36
N GLY A 223 7.96 5.90 -0.81
CA GLY A 223 6.82 6.58 -1.44
C GLY A 223 5.50 6.47 -0.66
N ASN A 224 5.43 5.60 0.36
CA ASN A 224 4.30 5.44 1.25
C ASN A 224 4.60 5.93 2.69
N ILE A 225 5.77 6.55 2.92
CA ILE A 225 6.17 7.08 4.23
C ILE A 225 6.19 8.61 4.14
N LEU A 226 5.31 9.26 4.90
CA LEU A 226 5.31 10.72 5.02
C LEU A 226 6.43 11.16 5.98
N LEU A 227 7.21 12.12 5.52
CA LEU A 227 8.21 12.81 6.35
C LEU A 227 7.78 14.28 6.54
N ASP A 228 7.64 14.69 7.78
CA ASP A 228 7.50 16.09 8.17
C ASP A 228 8.85 16.58 8.71
N GLY A 229 9.60 17.29 7.86
CA GLY A 229 11.02 17.52 8.07
C GLY A 229 11.82 16.22 8.05
N ASP A 230 12.43 15.85 9.18
CA ASP A 230 13.21 14.64 9.36
C ASP A 230 12.46 13.52 10.12
N ARG A 231 11.19 13.69 10.42
CA ARG A 231 10.41 12.76 11.23
C ARG A 231 9.37 12.04 10.41
N VAL A 232 9.23 10.73 10.60
CA VAL A 232 8.11 9.98 10.06
C VAL A 232 6.82 10.49 10.71
N SER A 233 5.89 11.01 9.88
CA SER A 233 4.59 11.48 10.33
C SER A 233 3.48 10.46 10.08
N ALA A 234 3.57 9.68 9.01
CA ALA A 234 2.63 8.59 8.76
C ALA A 234 3.18 7.53 7.79
N LEU A 235 2.75 6.28 7.99
CA LEU A 235 2.85 5.19 7.02
C LEU A 235 1.50 5.04 6.32
N LEU A 236 1.50 5.14 4.99
CA LEU A 236 0.32 5.21 4.13
C LEU A 236 0.12 3.90 3.36
N ASP A 237 -1.04 3.78 2.70
CA ASP A 237 -1.34 2.79 1.67
C ASP A 237 -1.44 1.34 2.19
N TRP A 238 -2.36 1.13 3.13
CA TRP A 238 -2.63 -0.16 3.78
C TRP A 238 -3.57 -1.08 2.97
N GLU A 239 -3.81 -0.77 1.71
CA GLU A 239 -4.77 -1.49 0.87
C GLU A 239 -4.38 -2.95 0.59
N LEU A 240 -3.09 -3.29 0.62
CA LEU A 240 -2.56 -4.64 0.46
C LEU A 240 -2.28 -5.33 1.80
N ALA A 241 -2.53 -4.65 2.93
CA ALA A 241 -2.23 -5.20 4.24
C ALA A 241 -3.00 -6.50 4.50
N HIS A 242 -2.30 -7.46 5.07
CA HIS A 242 -2.86 -8.76 5.41
C HIS A 242 -2.07 -9.41 6.57
N LEU A 243 -2.54 -10.55 7.06
CA LEU A 243 -1.80 -11.37 7.99
C LEU A 243 -0.92 -12.35 7.21
N GLY A 244 0.39 -12.35 7.49
CA GLY A 244 1.35 -13.12 6.71
C GLY A 244 2.70 -13.30 7.40
N ASP A 245 3.67 -13.73 6.62
CA ASP A 245 5.04 -13.92 7.06
C ASP A 245 5.81 -12.59 7.04
N PRO A 246 6.52 -12.19 8.11
CA PRO A 246 7.31 -10.95 8.12
C PRO A 246 8.39 -10.90 7.03
N LEU A 247 8.83 -12.05 6.52
CA LEU A 247 9.81 -12.11 5.44
C LEU A 247 9.25 -11.63 4.10
N GLU A 248 7.92 -11.52 3.95
CA GLU A 248 7.30 -10.93 2.75
C GLU A 248 7.72 -9.47 2.58
N ASP A 249 7.54 -8.65 3.61
CA ASP A 249 7.96 -7.25 3.56
C ASP A 249 9.49 -7.12 3.47
N LEU A 250 10.25 -7.98 4.15
CA LEU A 250 11.72 -8.00 4.00
C LEU A 250 12.13 -8.36 2.57
N GLY A 251 11.48 -9.33 1.94
CA GLY A 251 11.69 -9.65 0.54
C GLY A 251 11.33 -8.48 -0.38
N TRP A 252 10.24 -7.78 -0.07
CA TRP A 252 9.80 -6.61 -0.84
C TRP A 252 10.81 -5.46 -0.81
N VAL A 253 11.34 -5.11 0.36
CA VAL A 253 12.30 -4.00 0.52
C VAL A 253 13.72 -4.34 0.05
N THR A 254 14.07 -5.63 -0.04
CA THR A 254 15.41 -6.08 -0.42
C THR A 254 15.50 -6.62 -1.85
N GLN A 255 14.38 -6.77 -2.56
CA GLN A 255 14.40 -7.27 -3.94
C GLN A 255 15.25 -6.37 -4.87
N PRO A 256 15.97 -6.93 -5.85
CA PRO A 256 16.89 -6.17 -6.72
C PRO A 256 16.23 -5.05 -7.52
N LEU A 257 14.94 -5.20 -7.86
CA LEU A 257 14.19 -4.23 -8.65
C LEU A 257 13.92 -2.93 -7.89
N ARG A 258 13.80 -3.00 -6.54
CA ARG A 258 13.50 -1.89 -5.65
C ARG A 258 14.61 -1.56 -4.67
N ALA A 259 15.74 -2.27 -4.72
CA ALA A 259 16.86 -2.07 -3.79
C ALA A 259 17.27 -0.59 -3.64
N HIS A 260 17.22 0.19 -4.72
CA HIS A 260 17.54 1.62 -4.72
C HIS A 260 16.58 2.49 -3.89
N GLU A 261 15.42 1.99 -3.50
CA GLU A 261 14.48 2.70 -2.63
C GLU A 261 14.86 2.57 -1.15
N HIS A 262 15.47 1.46 -0.75
CA HIS A 262 15.73 1.10 0.65
C HIS A 262 17.20 0.93 0.99
N LEU A 263 18.03 0.59 0.01
CA LEU A 263 19.43 0.28 0.22
C LEU A 263 20.33 1.39 -0.33
N ILE A 264 21.49 1.60 0.30
CA ILE A 264 22.50 2.56 -0.11
C ILE A 264 23.73 1.75 -0.52
N LYS A 265 24.14 1.86 -1.80
CA LYS A 265 25.25 1.13 -2.34
C LYS A 265 26.51 1.30 -1.45
N ASP A 266 27.15 0.20 -1.08
CA ASP A 266 28.37 0.11 -0.28
C ASP A 266 28.26 0.75 1.14
N ALA A 267 27.04 1.14 1.59
CA ALA A 267 26.87 1.86 2.83
C ALA A 267 25.70 1.37 3.71
N TRP A 268 24.66 0.81 3.12
CA TRP A 268 23.53 0.18 3.79
C TRP A 268 23.01 -0.93 2.87
N THR A 269 23.62 -2.09 3.00
CA THR A 269 23.36 -3.26 2.13
C THR A 269 22.15 -4.04 2.61
N GLN A 270 21.71 -5.03 1.84
CA GLN A 270 20.72 -6.00 2.27
C GLN A 270 21.15 -6.70 3.59
N GLN A 271 22.40 -7.03 3.71
CA GLN A 271 22.93 -7.67 4.93
C GLN A 271 22.83 -6.73 6.14
N ASP A 272 23.17 -5.44 5.97
CA ASP A 272 23.05 -4.44 7.05
C ASP A 272 21.58 -4.27 7.48
N LEU A 273 20.65 -4.20 6.53
CA LEU A 273 19.22 -4.08 6.81
C LEU A 273 18.69 -5.30 7.56
N VAL A 274 19.01 -6.51 7.10
CA VAL A 274 18.57 -7.76 7.75
C VAL A 274 19.15 -7.90 9.14
N GLU A 275 20.42 -7.55 9.34
CA GLU A 275 21.07 -7.61 10.66
C GLU A 275 20.49 -6.58 11.62
N HIS A 276 20.19 -5.37 11.12
CA HIS A 276 19.51 -4.35 11.93
C HIS A 276 18.09 -4.81 12.33
N TYR A 277 17.33 -5.37 11.36
CA TYR A 277 16.01 -5.93 11.63
C TYR A 277 16.06 -7.04 12.68
N ARG A 278 17.02 -7.97 12.58
CA ARG A 278 17.27 -9.02 13.58
C ARG A 278 17.54 -8.43 14.97
N THR A 279 18.37 -7.39 15.02
CA THR A 279 18.74 -6.72 16.28
C THR A 279 17.53 -6.07 16.94
N VAL A 280 16.70 -5.37 16.16
CA VAL A 280 15.52 -4.65 16.67
C VAL A 280 14.39 -5.61 17.08
N THR A 281 14.17 -6.67 16.31
CA THR A 281 13.02 -7.57 16.54
C THR A 281 13.35 -8.80 17.38
N GLY A 282 14.63 -9.17 17.50
CA GLY A 282 15.06 -10.46 18.05
C GLY A 282 14.68 -11.65 17.15
N THR A 283 14.14 -11.42 15.96
CA THR A 283 13.66 -12.46 15.05
C THR A 283 14.82 -13.06 14.25
N GLN A 284 14.89 -14.38 14.18
CA GLN A 284 15.83 -15.04 13.29
C GLN A 284 15.30 -14.97 11.84
N VAL A 285 16.15 -14.54 10.93
CA VAL A 285 15.88 -14.49 9.49
C VAL A 285 16.72 -15.57 8.81
N ASP A 286 16.05 -16.59 8.29
CA ASP A 286 16.69 -17.63 7.47
C ASP A 286 16.93 -17.08 6.07
N GLU A 287 18.16 -17.18 5.59
CA GLU A 287 18.54 -16.61 4.28
C GLU A 287 17.86 -17.32 3.10
N THR A 288 17.57 -18.61 3.23
CA THR A 288 16.88 -19.38 2.19
C THR A 288 15.39 -18.99 2.14
N GLU A 289 14.76 -18.81 3.31
CA GLU A 289 13.37 -18.36 3.40
C GLU A 289 13.25 -16.92 2.87
N LEU A 290 14.17 -16.02 3.25
CA LEU A 290 14.20 -14.64 2.71
C LEU A 290 14.42 -14.65 1.18
N ALA A 291 15.31 -15.49 0.67
CA ALA A 291 15.57 -15.60 -0.77
C ALA A 291 14.31 -16.03 -1.54
N TRP A 292 13.49 -16.91 -0.97
CA TRP A 292 12.18 -17.27 -1.54
C TRP A 292 11.28 -16.03 -1.65
N TRP A 293 11.16 -15.25 -0.57
CA TRP A 293 10.34 -14.04 -0.54
C TRP A 293 10.86 -12.93 -1.44
N VAL A 294 12.16 -12.82 -1.67
CA VAL A 294 12.76 -11.92 -2.68
C VAL A 294 12.30 -12.34 -4.08
N THR A 295 12.37 -13.64 -4.41
CA THR A 295 11.88 -14.15 -5.71
C THR A 295 10.37 -13.94 -5.86
N PHE A 296 9.60 -14.19 -4.81
CA PHE A 296 8.16 -13.91 -4.78
C PHE A 296 7.88 -12.42 -5.03
N SER A 297 8.66 -11.51 -4.44
CA SER A 297 8.52 -10.06 -4.65
C SER A 297 8.80 -9.63 -6.09
N SER A 298 9.78 -10.28 -6.74
CA SER A 298 10.05 -10.08 -8.18
C SER A 298 8.88 -10.60 -9.04
N PHE A 299 8.33 -11.76 -8.71
CA PHE A 299 7.12 -12.31 -9.34
C PHE A 299 5.92 -11.39 -9.15
N LYS A 300 5.63 -10.96 -7.91
CA LYS A 300 4.58 -10.00 -7.57
C LYS A 300 4.70 -8.71 -8.38
N THR A 301 5.91 -8.17 -8.51
CA THR A 301 6.18 -6.97 -9.33
C THR A 301 5.81 -7.21 -10.79
N ALA A 302 6.12 -8.37 -11.37
CA ALA A 302 5.75 -8.71 -12.74
C ALA A 302 4.22 -8.83 -12.90
N VAL A 303 3.53 -9.48 -11.95
CA VAL A 303 2.06 -9.59 -11.97
C VAL A 303 1.41 -8.22 -11.87
N MET A 304 1.88 -7.32 -11.00
CA MET A 304 1.38 -5.94 -10.93
C MET A 304 1.53 -5.19 -12.27
N GLN A 305 2.58 -5.47 -13.04
CA GLN A 305 2.74 -4.89 -14.37
C GLN A 305 1.78 -5.50 -15.40
N VAL A 306 1.44 -6.79 -15.29
CA VAL A 306 0.40 -7.43 -16.12
C VAL A 306 -0.96 -6.78 -15.83
N SER A 307 -1.33 -6.63 -14.55
CA SER A 307 -2.57 -5.96 -14.13
C SER A 307 -2.61 -4.49 -14.60
N GLY A 308 -1.46 -3.80 -14.53
CA GLY A 308 -1.33 -2.43 -15.02
C GLY A 308 -1.58 -2.30 -16.53
N LEU A 309 -1.12 -3.27 -17.34
CA LEU A 309 -1.43 -3.29 -18.77
C LEU A 309 -2.91 -3.49 -19.03
N ARG A 310 -3.54 -4.40 -18.31
CA ARG A 310 -4.99 -4.61 -18.40
C ARG A 310 -5.76 -3.36 -18.04
N ALA A 311 -5.42 -2.73 -16.91
CA ALA A 311 -6.05 -1.49 -16.47
C ALA A 311 -5.91 -0.35 -17.51
N PHE A 312 -4.74 -0.25 -18.17
CA PHE A 312 -4.54 0.72 -19.26
C PHE A 312 -5.47 0.44 -20.46
N LEU A 313 -5.55 -0.82 -20.92
CA LEU A 313 -6.40 -1.18 -22.05
C LEU A 313 -7.89 -1.03 -21.75
N GLU A 314 -8.29 -1.13 -20.50
CA GLU A 314 -9.65 -0.88 -20.04
C GLU A 314 -9.94 0.60 -19.74
N GLY A 315 -8.96 1.50 -19.93
CA GLY A 315 -9.09 2.94 -19.70
C GLY A 315 -9.04 3.35 -18.21
N ARG A 316 -8.66 2.44 -17.32
CA ARG A 316 -8.56 2.66 -15.87
C ARG A 316 -7.20 3.23 -15.42
N SER A 317 -6.21 3.23 -16.32
CA SER A 317 -4.88 3.79 -16.10
C SER A 317 -4.44 4.60 -17.31
N ASP A 318 -3.65 5.66 -17.08
CA ASP A 318 -3.08 6.48 -18.15
C ASP A 318 -1.73 5.94 -18.68
N GLU A 319 -1.13 4.97 -17.99
CA GLU A 319 0.17 4.42 -18.34
C GLU A 319 0.11 2.93 -18.67
N PRO A 320 0.70 2.51 -19.83
CA PRO A 320 0.75 1.11 -20.23
C PRO A 320 1.87 0.38 -19.49
N TYR A 321 1.61 -0.12 -18.30
CA TYR A 321 2.54 -1.01 -17.62
C TYR A 321 2.60 -2.37 -18.35
N ARG A 322 3.82 -2.90 -18.56
CA ARG A 322 4.01 -4.29 -19.02
C ARG A 322 5.25 -4.86 -18.35
N PRO A 323 5.30 -6.18 -18.13
CA PRO A 323 6.50 -6.83 -17.64
C PRO A 323 7.67 -6.55 -18.55
N THR A 324 8.67 -5.84 -18.03
CA THR A 324 9.85 -5.47 -18.80
C THR A 324 10.84 -6.63 -18.84
N ARG A 325 11.73 -6.64 -19.85
CA ARG A 325 12.85 -7.61 -19.90
C ARG A 325 13.71 -7.59 -18.63
N ARG A 326 13.82 -6.43 -17.98
CA ARG A 326 14.56 -6.30 -16.72
C ARG A 326 13.83 -7.08 -15.61
N VAL A 327 12.54 -6.93 -15.47
CA VAL A 327 11.74 -7.59 -14.42
C VAL A 327 11.76 -9.10 -14.63
N LEU A 328 11.42 -9.58 -15.83
CA LEU A 328 11.44 -11.02 -16.14
C LEU A 328 12.84 -11.61 -16.06
N GLY A 329 13.86 -10.89 -16.54
CA GLY A 329 15.25 -11.32 -16.47
C GLY A 329 15.77 -11.43 -15.04
N THR A 330 15.41 -10.51 -14.15
CA THR A 330 15.74 -10.59 -12.71
C THR A 330 15.09 -11.81 -12.09
N LEU A 331 13.78 -12.01 -12.29
CA LEU A 331 13.04 -13.16 -11.77
C LEU A 331 13.65 -14.50 -12.20
N LEU A 332 13.95 -14.65 -13.51
CA LEU A 332 14.57 -15.88 -14.04
C LEU A 332 16.00 -16.10 -13.52
N ALA A 333 16.78 -15.03 -13.34
CA ALA A 333 18.12 -15.12 -12.75
C ALA A 333 18.05 -15.63 -11.30
N GLU A 334 17.15 -15.06 -10.50
CA GLU A 334 16.93 -15.49 -9.11
C GLU A 334 16.55 -16.97 -9.01
N ILE A 335 15.63 -17.45 -9.87
CA ILE A 335 15.23 -18.85 -9.92
C ILE A 335 16.42 -19.74 -10.33
N THR A 336 17.18 -19.33 -11.36
CA THR A 336 18.32 -20.09 -11.89
C THR A 336 19.43 -20.22 -10.85
N GLU A 337 19.75 -19.16 -10.14
CA GLU A 337 20.78 -19.15 -9.10
C GLU A 337 20.41 -20.08 -7.93
N ARG A 338 19.14 -20.10 -7.54
CA ARG A 338 18.64 -20.87 -6.42
C ARG A 338 18.27 -22.33 -6.75
N SER A 339 18.30 -22.69 -8.03
CA SER A 339 18.10 -24.07 -8.50
C SER A 339 19.40 -24.86 -8.65
N ARG A 340 20.56 -24.20 -8.43
CA ARG A 340 21.90 -24.81 -8.44
C ARG A 340 22.29 -25.29 -7.05
#